data_bec5329c497c9e8b736f33c9b327f898
#
_entry.id   bec5329c497c9e8b736f33c9b327f898
#
_cell.length_a   1.000
_cell.length_b   1.000
_cell.length_c   1.000
_cell.angle_alpha   90.00
_cell.angle_beta   90.00
_cell.angle_gamma   90.00
#
_symmetry.space_group_name_H-M   'P 1'
#
loop_
_entity.id
_entity.type
_entity.pdbx_description
1 polymer ?
#
loop_
_entity_poly.entity_id
_entity_poly.type
_entity_poly.pdbx_seq_one_letter_code
_entity_poly.pdbx_strand_id
1 'polypeptide(L)'
;MKLAYSLMRPREAIAKYAAGLVDVSDNRVRWSGHDITGTSIAKRVLALMLKGDFHNLDRMAKFMDKMFQNPSASLVQSGRIYEFMAYSDIEIDDDGDIILYKSVRGNYMDKHSNTISNAPGTIVRMARSFVNDNNSDLCSYGLHVCSLAYLKQCFGSVGQRVVRCKLNPRDIVSITNDYGSSKIRCCEYLVLDDYTAEYNRQHKSIDVTGLYK
;
A
#
# COMPACT_ATOMS: atom_id res chain seq x y z
N MET A 1 -18.52 -33.98 -12.78
CA MET A 1 -19.62 -33.13 -12.34
C MET A 1 -19.26 -32.17 -11.19
N LYS A 2 -18.36 -32.51 -10.23
CA LYS A 2 -17.93 -31.60 -9.13
C LYS A 2 -17.08 -30.39 -9.58
N LEU A 3 -16.27 -30.51 -10.64
CA LEU A 3 -15.43 -29.40 -11.14
C LEU A 3 -16.22 -28.28 -11.82
N ALA A 4 -17.30 -28.61 -12.54
CA ALA A 4 -18.16 -27.63 -13.19
C ALA A 4 -18.98 -26.82 -12.15
N TYR A 5 -19.35 -27.42 -11.03
CA TYR A 5 -20.07 -26.73 -9.94
C TYR A 5 -19.19 -25.74 -9.18
N SER A 6 -17.88 -25.99 -9.09
CA SER A 6 -16.95 -25.07 -8.43
C SER A 6 -16.64 -23.83 -9.26
N LEU A 7 -16.82 -23.91 -10.59
CA LEU A 7 -16.60 -22.78 -11.52
C LEU A 7 -17.85 -21.88 -11.72
N MET A 8 -19.05 -22.38 -11.40
CA MET A 8 -20.28 -21.58 -11.47
C MET A 8 -20.49 -20.71 -10.21
N ARG A 9 -20.10 -21.17 -9.04
CA ARG A 9 -20.21 -20.41 -7.79
C ARG A 9 -19.41 -19.11 -7.72
N PRO A 10 -18.20 -18.99 -8.30
CA PRO A 10 -17.50 -17.70 -8.33
C PRO A 10 -18.28 -16.61 -9.05
N ARG A 11 -18.93 -16.90 -10.19
CA ARG A 11 -19.71 -15.91 -10.94
C ARG A 11 -20.92 -15.39 -10.16
N GLU A 12 -21.64 -16.27 -9.48
CA GLU A 12 -22.79 -15.89 -8.64
C GLU A 12 -22.34 -15.12 -7.38
N ALA A 13 -21.21 -15.50 -6.78
CA ALA A 13 -20.63 -14.78 -5.66
C ALA A 13 -20.12 -13.39 -6.10
N ILE A 14 -19.52 -13.27 -7.29
CA ILE A 14 -19.11 -12.00 -7.92
C ILE A 14 -20.32 -11.09 -8.09
N ALA A 15 -21.37 -11.58 -8.72
CA ALA A 15 -22.58 -10.81 -8.97
C ALA A 15 -23.27 -10.35 -7.68
N LYS A 16 -23.21 -11.16 -6.62
CA LYS A 16 -23.85 -10.90 -5.34
C LYS A 16 -23.05 -9.96 -4.43
N TYR A 17 -21.71 -10.04 -4.46
CA TYR A 17 -20.85 -9.26 -3.57
C TYR A 17 -20.34 -7.97 -4.18
N ALA A 18 -20.03 -7.97 -5.45
CA ALA A 18 -19.48 -6.79 -6.11
C ALA A 18 -20.56 -5.79 -6.57
N ALA A 19 -21.85 -6.05 -6.30
CA ALA A 19 -22.98 -5.14 -6.63
C ALA A 19 -22.86 -4.49 -8.03
N GLY A 20 -22.33 -5.22 -9.02
CA GLY A 20 -22.03 -4.70 -10.35
C GLY A 20 -20.69 -3.94 -10.49
N LEU A 21 -19.89 -3.85 -9.44
CA LEU A 21 -18.57 -3.19 -9.49
C LEU A 21 -17.53 -4.03 -10.26
N VAL A 22 -17.62 -5.35 -10.18
CA VAL A 22 -16.72 -6.27 -10.90
C VAL A 22 -17.51 -6.98 -12.00
N ASP A 23 -17.08 -6.79 -13.24
CA ASP A 23 -17.54 -7.58 -14.38
C ASP A 23 -16.42 -8.50 -14.88
N VAL A 24 -16.76 -9.79 -14.98
CA VAL A 24 -15.86 -10.80 -15.58
C VAL A 24 -16.59 -11.38 -16.79
N SER A 25 -16.40 -10.76 -17.93
CA SER A 25 -16.98 -11.14 -19.21
C SER A 25 -15.93 -11.09 -20.31
N ASP A 26 -16.14 -11.84 -21.39
CA ASP A 26 -15.30 -11.81 -22.60
C ASP A 26 -13.78 -11.97 -22.31
N ASN A 27 -13.45 -12.80 -21.33
CA ASN A 27 -12.06 -13.00 -20.87
C ASN A 27 -11.39 -11.74 -20.30
N ARG A 28 -12.19 -10.76 -19.83
CA ARG A 28 -11.76 -9.50 -19.22
C ARG A 28 -12.27 -9.38 -17.81
N VAL A 29 -11.49 -8.68 -16.98
CA VAL A 29 -11.86 -8.27 -15.64
C VAL A 29 -11.97 -6.77 -15.61
N ARG A 30 -13.17 -6.24 -15.38
CA ARG A 30 -13.41 -4.80 -15.27
C ARG A 30 -13.86 -4.46 -13.86
N TRP A 31 -13.37 -3.34 -13.37
CA TRP A 31 -13.76 -2.75 -12.10
C TRP A 31 -14.42 -1.39 -12.38
N SER A 32 -15.69 -1.23 -12.00
CA SER A 32 -16.45 0.00 -12.30
C SER A 32 -16.24 0.51 -13.74
N GLY A 33 -16.22 -0.41 -14.71
CA GLY A 33 -15.96 -0.12 -16.12
C GLY A 33 -14.49 0.01 -16.53
N HIS A 34 -13.54 0.09 -15.58
CA HIS A 34 -12.10 0.13 -15.87
C HIS A 34 -11.57 -1.27 -16.14
N ASP A 35 -10.91 -1.48 -17.27
CA ASP A 35 -10.26 -2.75 -17.61
C ASP A 35 -8.99 -2.93 -16.76
N ILE A 36 -9.01 -3.93 -15.87
CA ILE A 36 -7.87 -4.32 -15.03
C ILE A 36 -7.29 -5.68 -15.44
N THR A 37 -7.68 -6.20 -16.59
CA THR A 37 -7.25 -7.50 -17.10
C THR A 37 -5.72 -7.60 -17.16
N GLY A 38 -5.20 -8.73 -16.70
CA GLY A 38 -3.75 -8.99 -16.71
C GLY A 38 -2.94 -8.31 -15.62
N THR A 39 -3.53 -7.39 -14.86
CA THR A 39 -2.85 -6.73 -13.74
C THR A 39 -2.68 -7.65 -12.54
N SER A 40 -1.71 -7.35 -11.66
CA SER A 40 -1.51 -8.07 -10.40
C SER A 40 -2.72 -7.96 -9.48
N ILE A 41 -3.43 -6.81 -9.53
CA ILE A 41 -4.63 -6.62 -8.72
C ILE A 41 -5.79 -7.50 -9.20
N ALA A 42 -5.97 -7.65 -10.53
CA ALA A 42 -6.97 -8.58 -11.05
C ALA A 42 -6.69 -10.02 -10.60
N LYS A 43 -5.43 -10.44 -10.63
CA LYS A 43 -5.02 -11.77 -10.11
C LYS A 43 -5.35 -11.93 -8.63
N ARG A 44 -5.09 -10.90 -7.81
CA ARG A 44 -5.40 -10.90 -6.38
C ARG A 44 -6.90 -10.97 -6.13
N VAL A 45 -7.69 -10.14 -6.81
CA VAL A 45 -9.17 -10.15 -6.75
C VAL A 45 -9.70 -11.53 -7.08
N LEU A 46 -9.29 -12.11 -8.22
CA LEU A 46 -9.73 -13.45 -8.62
C LEU A 46 -9.33 -14.53 -7.60
N ALA A 47 -8.12 -14.44 -7.03
CA ALA A 47 -7.66 -15.38 -6.01
C ALA A 47 -8.49 -15.29 -4.71
N LEU A 48 -8.84 -14.08 -4.25
CA LEU A 48 -9.72 -13.88 -3.10
C LEU A 48 -11.12 -14.46 -3.34
N MET A 49 -11.64 -14.24 -4.55
CA MET A 49 -12.94 -14.77 -4.96
C MET A 49 -12.95 -16.30 -4.98
N LEU A 50 -11.92 -16.94 -5.55
CA LEU A 50 -11.79 -18.39 -5.59
C LEU A 50 -11.67 -19.03 -4.21
N LYS A 51 -11.05 -18.31 -3.25
CA LYS A 51 -10.92 -18.74 -1.85
C LYS A 51 -12.18 -18.48 -1.02
N GLY A 52 -13.12 -17.67 -1.52
CA GLY A 52 -14.28 -17.20 -0.75
C GLY A 52 -13.89 -16.24 0.38
N ASP A 53 -12.77 -15.55 0.25
CA ASP A 53 -12.28 -14.55 1.22
C ASP A 53 -12.94 -13.19 0.96
N PHE A 54 -14.20 -13.11 1.35
CA PHE A 54 -15.04 -11.93 1.08
C PHE A 54 -14.63 -10.71 1.91
N HIS A 55 -14.05 -10.92 3.08
CA HIS A 55 -13.57 -9.80 3.91
C HIS A 55 -12.44 -9.04 3.22
N ASN A 56 -11.42 -9.74 2.74
CA ASN A 56 -10.32 -9.13 1.99
C ASN A 56 -10.76 -8.63 0.61
N LEU A 57 -11.81 -9.22 0.03
CA LEU A 57 -12.40 -8.73 -1.20
C LEU A 57 -13.10 -7.37 -1.00
N ASP A 58 -13.81 -7.17 0.12
CA ASP A 58 -14.42 -5.88 0.49
C ASP A 58 -13.37 -4.78 0.70
N ARG A 59 -12.29 -5.09 1.45
CA ARG A 59 -11.13 -4.19 1.59
C ARG A 59 -10.55 -3.79 0.24
N MET A 60 -10.36 -4.77 -0.64
CA MET A 60 -9.85 -4.54 -1.99
C MET A 60 -10.80 -3.68 -2.81
N ALA A 61 -12.11 -3.87 -2.67
CA ALA A 61 -13.13 -3.05 -3.31
C ALA A 61 -12.99 -1.58 -2.92
N LYS A 62 -12.97 -1.31 -1.63
CA LYS A 62 -12.80 0.04 -1.09
C LYS A 62 -11.47 0.69 -1.51
N PHE A 63 -10.39 -0.10 -1.52
CA PHE A 63 -9.11 0.34 -2.02
C PHE A 63 -9.18 0.79 -3.49
N MET A 64 -9.80 -0.04 -4.33
CA MET A 64 -9.95 0.26 -5.76
C MET A 64 -10.76 1.53 -5.99
N ASP A 65 -11.87 1.71 -5.28
CA ASP A 65 -12.71 2.92 -5.39
C ASP A 65 -11.90 4.18 -5.03
N LYS A 66 -11.11 4.16 -3.96
CA LYS A 66 -10.24 5.26 -3.57
C LYS A 66 -9.12 5.51 -4.59
N MET A 67 -8.55 4.43 -5.14
CA MET A 67 -7.50 4.54 -6.13
C MET A 67 -8.02 5.18 -7.43
N PHE A 68 -9.22 4.82 -7.89
CA PHE A 68 -9.81 5.45 -9.08
C PHE A 68 -10.23 6.90 -8.87
N GLN A 69 -10.35 7.36 -7.62
CA GLN A 69 -10.51 8.78 -7.29
C GLN A 69 -9.19 9.56 -7.31
N ASN A 70 -8.04 8.89 -7.54
CA ASN A 70 -6.76 9.57 -7.64
C ASN A 70 -6.74 10.49 -8.87
N PRO A 71 -6.46 11.80 -8.71
CA PRO A 71 -6.49 12.75 -9.82
C PRO A 71 -5.37 12.55 -10.86
N SER A 72 -4.37 11.72 -10.56
CA SER A 72 -3.30 11.38 -11.50
C SER A 72 -3.71 10.21 -12.39
N ALA A 73 -4.31 10.51 -13.53
CA ALA A 73 -4.72 9.50 -14.52
C ALA A 73 -3.52 8.64 -14.97
N SER A 74 -2.34 9.23 -15.17
CA SER A 74 -1.13 8.51 -15.58
C SER A 74 -0.69 7.49 -14.52
N LEU A 75 -0.77 7.83 -13.24
CA LEU A 75 -0.42 6.93 -12.15
C LEU A 75 -1.38 5.73 -12.08
N VAL A 76 -2.67 5.97 -12.25
CA VAL A 76 -3.71 4.93 -12.25
C VAL A 76 -3.56 4.02 -13.48
N GLN A 77 -3.39 4.60 -14.69
CA GLN A 77 -3.31 3.86 -15.94
C GLN A 77 -2.00 3.11 -16.14
N SER A 78 -0.89 3.61 -15.57
CA SER A 78 0.44 2.98 -15.72
C SER A 78 0.59 1.64 -15.00
N GLY A 79 -0.38 1.25 -14.17
CA GLY A 79 -0.30 0.02 -13.37
C GLY A 79 0.68 0.07 -12.19
N ARG A 80 1.37 1.18 -11.96
CA ARG A 80 2.41 1.30 -10.91
C ARG A 80 1.87 1.07 -9.50
N ILE A 81 0.64 1.51 -9.21
CA ILE A 81 -0.02 1.21 -7.93
C ILE A 81 -0.22 -0.30 -7.78
N TYR A 82 -0.57 -0.99 -8.86
CA TYR A 82 -0.75 -2.43 -8.84
C TYR A 82 0.58 -3.17 -8.60
N GLU A 83 1.65 -2.72 -9.24
CA GLU A 83 3.00 -3.29 -9.07
C GLU A 83 3.49 -3.09 -7.64
N PHE A 84 3.32 -1.90 -7.08
CA PHE A 84 3.66 -1.59 -5.70
C PHE A 84 2.92 -2.51 -4.71
N MET A 85 1.62 -2.71 -4.90
CA MET A 85 0.81 -3.59 -4.05
C MET A 85 1.24 -5.07 -4.14
N ALA A 86 1.60 -5.52 -5.34
CA ALA A 86 2.02 -6.91 -5.56
C ALA A 86 3.41 -7.22 -4.98
N TYR A 87 4.33 -6.25 -5.08
CA TYR A 87 5.72 -6.45 -4.70
C TYR A 87 5.94 -6.47 -3.18
N SER A 88 5.14 -5.70 -2.44
CA SER A 88 5.47 -5.36 -1.05
C SER A 88 4.53 -5.96 -0.01
N ASP A 89 3.63 -6.86 -0.38
CA ASP A 89 2.64 -7.48 0.52
C ASP A 89 1.96 -6.46 1.45
N ILE A 90 1.45 -5.38 0.85
CA ILE A 90 0.92 -4.24 1.57
C ILE A 90 -0.45 -4.58 2.14
N GLU A 91 -0.61 -4.31 3.43
CA GLU A 91 -1.87 -4.43 4.13
C GLU A 91 -2.84 -3.35 3.63
N ILE A 92 -4.08 -3.77 3.32
CA ILE A 92 -5.24 -2.91 3.10
C ILE A 92 -6.13 -3.04 4.33
N ASP A 93 -6.47 -1.93 4.97
CA ASP A 93 -7.36 -1.93 6.14
C ASP A 93 -8.85 -2.04 5.75
N ASP A 94 -9.71 -2.06 6.76
CA ASP A 94 -11.16 -2.21 6.58
C ASP A 94 -11.82 -1.04 5.84
N ASP A 95 -11.15 0.10 5.78
CA ASP A 95 -11.60 1.29 5.05
C ASP A 95 -11.07 1.35 3.61
N GLY A 96 -10.20 0.41 3.21
CA GLY A 96 -9.54 0.38 1.90
C GLY A 96 -8.32 1.31 1.82
N ASP A 97 -7.82 1.79 2.94
CA ASP A 97 -6.56 2.52 3.01
C ASP A 97 -5.38 1.55 3.11
N ILE A 98 -4.20 1.99 2.71
CA ILE A 98 -2.99 1.16 2.76
C ILE A 98 -2.14 1.49 3.98
N ILE A 99 -1.57 0.45 4.59
CA ILE A 99 -0.71 0.57 5.76
C ILE A 99 0.75 0.58 5.30
N LEU A 100 1.43 1.65 5.62
CA LEU A 100 2.81 1.89 5.24
C LEU A 100 3.62 2.35 6.45
N TYR A 101 4.91 2.55 6.24
CA TYR A 101 5.85 2.84 7.33
C TYR A 101 6.71 4.05 7.00
N LYS A 102 7.21 4.70 8.06
CA LYS A 102 8.13 5.81 7.95
C LYS A 102 9.14 5.78 9.09
N SER A 103 10.40 6.01 8.75
CA SER A 103 11.44 6.25 9.77
C SER A 103 11.50 7.74 10.09
N VAL A 104 11.47 8.06 11.38
CA VAL A 104 11.45 9.43 11.92
C VAL A 104 12.50 9.57 13.02
N ARG A 105 12.74 10.80 13.50
CA ARG A 105 13.62 11.06 14.65
C ARG A 105 12.99 10.56 15.94
N GLY A 106 13.79 10.43 17.00
CA GLY A 106 13.32 9.98 18.32
C GLY A 106 12.21 10.84 18.93
N ASN A 107 12.11 12.10 18.54
CA ASN A 107 11.06 13.05 18.93
C ASN A 107 9.89 13.09 17.92
N TYR A 108 9.76 12.12 17.05
CA TYR A 108 8.76 12.02 15.96
C TYR A 108 8.84 13.09 14.87
N MET A 109 9.87 13.91 14.86
CA MET A 109 10.05 14.87 13.76
C MET A 109 10.61 14.18 12.51
N ASP A 110 10.29 14.72 11.33
CA ASP A 110 10.83 14.20 10.08
C ASP A 110 12.36 14.30 10.02
N LYS A 111 13.00 13.42 9.25
CA LYS A 111 14.47 13.34 9.19
C LYS A 111 15.10 14.51 8.44
N HIS A 112 14.41 15.05 7.44
CA HIS A 112 14.99 16.07 6.56
C HIS A 112 14.92 17.46 7.15
N SER A 113 13.71 17.97 7.35
CA SER A 113 13.50 19.36 7.79
C SER A 113 13.54 19.52 9.30
N ASN A 114 13.23 18.46 10.05
CA ASN A 114 13.00 18.50 11.50
C ASN A 114 11.87 19.47 11.90
N THR A 115 10.90 19.69 11.00
CA THR A 115 9.79 20.63 11.21
C THR A 115 8.43 19.97 11.17
N ILE A 116 8.31 18.78 10.54
CA ILE A 116 7.04 18.07 10.37
C ILE A 116 6.92 17.01 11.46
N SER A 117 5.91 17.17 12.32
CA SER A 117 5.59 16.17 13.35
C SER A 117 4.94 14.94 12.73
N ASN A 118 5.44 13.75 13.13
CA ASN A 118 4.88 12.44 12.81
C ASN A 118 4.52 11.69 14.10
N ALA A 119 4.08 12.40 15.12
CA ALA A 119 3.60 11.78 16.35
C ALA A 119 2.32 10.97 16.09
N PRO A 120 2.10 9.85 16.80
CA PRO A 120 0.87 9.08 16.70
C PRO A 120 -0.39 9.95 16.79
N GLY A 121 -1.37 9.69 15.92
CA GLY A 121 -2.61 10.47 15.78
C GLY A 121 -2.49 11.72 14.90
N THR A 122 -1.30 12.08 14.42
CA THR A 122 -1.11 13.26 13.56
C THR A 122 -1.53 12.98 12.12
N ILE A 123 -2.36 13.86 11.54
CA ILE A 123 -2.57 13.91 10.09
C ILE A 123 -1.51 14.85 9.51
N VAL A 124 -0.63 14.29 8.70
CA VAL A 124 0.45 15.03 8.02
C VAL A 124 -0.02 15.40 6.62
N ARG A 125 0.04 16.69 6.29
CA ARG A 125 -0.48 17.23 5.02
C ARG A 125 0.51 18.14 4.32
N MET A 126 0.45 18.09 2.99
CA MET A 126 1.14 18.99 2.08
C MET A 126 0.23 19.25 0.88
N ALA A 127 0.21 20.47 0.34
CA ALA A 127 -0.55 20.71 -0.88
C ALA A 127 -0.05 19.79 -2.01
N ARG A 128 -0.96 19.09 -2.69
CA ARG A 128 -0.62 18.13 -3.73
C ARG A 128 0.27 18.73 -4.83
N SER A 129 0.04 20.01 -5.15
CA SER A 129 0.81 20.76 -6.16
C SER A 129 2.29 20.97 -5.80
N PHE A 130 2.68 20.81 -4.54
CA PHE A 130 4.07 20.87 -4.10
C PHE A 130 4.76 19.51 -4.09
N VAL A 131 4.02 18.42 -4.28
CA VAL A 131 4.58 17.08 -4.31
C VAL A 131 5.09 16.78 -5.72
N ASN A 132 6.38 16.44 -5.85
CA ASN A 132 6.96 16.07 -7.13
C ASN A 132 6.37 14.73 -7.61
N ASP A 133 5.77 14.72 -8.80
CA ASP A 133 5.16 13.55 -9.45
C ASP A 133 6.14 12.75 -10.34
N ASN A 134 7.34 13.28 -10.62
CA ASN A 134 8.35 12.58 -11.41
C ASN A 134 8.90 11.37 -10.65
N ASN A 135 8.56 10.18 -11.10
CA ASN A 135 8.96 8.91 -10.48
C ASN A 135 10.46 8.58 -10.61
N SER A 136 11.18 9.24 -11.51
CA SER A 136 12.63 9.08 -11.69
C SER A 136 13.44 9.87 -10.67
N ASP A 137 12.84 10.88 -10.04
CA ASP A 137 13.48 11.63 -8.97
C ASP A 137 13.36 10.84 -7.67
N LEU A 138 14.41 10.16 -7.25
CA LEU A 138 14.38 9.26 -6.08
C LEU A 138 14.22 10.01 -4.76
N CYS A 139 14.79 11.20 -4.66
CA CYS A 139 14.67 12.11 -3.50
C CYS A 139 14.21 13.47 -3.99
N SER A 140 12.99 13.87 -3.62
CA SER A 140 12.40 15.14 -4.04
C SER A 140 11.29 15.59 -3.08
N TYR A 141 10.69 16.74 -3.35
CA TYR A 141 9.62 17.30 -2.54
C TYR A 141 8.41 16.37 -2.45
N GLY A 142 7.87 16.23 -1.25
CA GLY A 142 6.71 15.40 -0.96
C GLY A 142 6.79 14.70 0.39
N LEU A 143 5.67 14.22 0.86
CA LEU A 143 5.62 13.35 2.03
C LEU A 143 5.97 11.93 1.59
N HIS A 144 6.94 11.30 2.29
CA HIS A 144 7.42 9.97 1.94
C HIS A 144 6.98 8.94 2.96
N VAL A 145 6.41 7.86 2.47
CA VAL A 145 6.14 6.62 3.20
C VAL A 145 6.59 5.42 2.37
N CYS A 146 6.83 4.28 2.98
CA CYS A 146 7.40 3.12 2.29
C CYS A 146 6.85 1.80 2.82
N SER A 147 7.10 0.72 2.09
CA SER A 147 6.87 -0.64 2.56
C SER A 147 7.79 -0.99 3.73
N LEU A 148 7.41 -2.00 4.51
CA LEU A 148 8.26 -2.50 5.59
C LEU A 148 9.60 -3.06 5.06
N ALA A 149 9.59 -3.66 3.88
CA ALA A 149 10.80 -4.18 3.22
C ALA A 149 11.80 -3.07 2.89
N TYR A 150 11.30 -1.92 2.37
CA TYR A 150 12.15 -0.76 2.09
C TYR A 150 12.73 -0.15 3.38
N LEU A 151 11.96 -0.14 4.45
CA LEU A 151 12.36 0.48 5.70
C LEU A 151 13.65 -0.12 6.26
N LYS A 152 13.90 -1.42 6.08
CA LYS A 152 15.13 -2.10 6.49
C LYS A 152 16.39 -1.45 5.94
N GLN A 153 16.30 -0.80 4.80
CA GLN A 153 17.43 -0.12 4.15
C GLN A 153 17.63 1.32 4.66
N CYS A 154 16.57 1.92 5.21
CA CYS A 154 16.54 3.32 5.64
C CYS A 154 16.62 3.50 7.16
N PHE A 155 16.39 2.41 7.91
CA PHE A 155 16.36 2.41 9.37
C PHE A 155 17.63 1.75 9.91
N GLY A 156 18.27 2.38 10.88
CA GLY A 156 19.47 1.80 11.51
C GLY A 156 20.31 2.78 12.31
N SER A 157 19.93 4.05 12.39
CA SER A 157 20.62 5.03 13.22
C SER A 157 20.05 5.04 14.64
N VAL A 158 20.92 5.18 15.63
CA VAL A 158 20.53 5.31 17.05
C VAL A 158 19.55 6.47 17.22
N GLY A 159 18.52 6.28 18.04
CA GLY A 159 17.52 7.31 18.35
C GLY A 159 16.47 7.55 17.28
N GLN A 160 16.38 6.68 16.28
CA GLN A 160 15.28 6.71 15.30
C GLN A 160 14.07 5.90 15.79
N ARG A 161 12.90 6.28 15.28
CA ARG A 161 11.65 5.55 15.45
C ARG A 161 11.08 5.12 14.11
N VAL A 162 10.26 4.10 14.15
CA VAL A 162 9.41 3.65 13.04
C VAL A 162 7.97 3.96 13.42
N VAL A 163 7.27 4.67 12.56
CA VAL A 163 5.83 4.89 12.71
C VAL A 163 5.07 4.17 11.60
N ARG A 164 3.88 3.69 11.95
CA ARG A 164 2.93 3.08 11.02
C ARG A 164 1.98 4.17 10.53
N CYS A 165 1.76 4.22 9.21
CA CYS A 165 0.99 5.27 8.55
C CYS A 165 -0.15 4.66 7.75
N LYS A 166 -1.32 5.28 7.83
CA LYS A 166 -2.49 4.97 7.01
C LYS A 166 -2.57 5.98 5.86
N LEU A 167 -2.57 5.50 4.63
CA LEU A 167 -2.57 6.31 3.43
C LEU A 167 -3.78 5.99 2.56
N ASN A 168 -4.56 7.01 2.23
CA ASN A 168 -5.62 6.90 1.23
C ASN A 168 -4.99 6.79 -0.18
N PRO A 169 -5.32 5.76 -0.98
CA PRO A 169 -4.79 5.61 -2.34
C PRO A 169 -4.99 6.83 -3.25
N ARG A 170 -6.03 7.63 -3.01
CA ARG A 170 -6.28 8.88 -3.71
C ARG A 170 -5.15 9.89 -3.53
N ASP A 171 -4.47 9.87 -2.38
CA ASP A 171 -3.46 10.86 -2.00
C ASP A 171 -2.03 10.48 -2.44
N ILE A 172 -1.87 9.35 -3.13
CA ILE A 172 -0.63 8.96 -3.78
C ILE A 172 -0.35 9.93 -4.94
N VAL A 173 0.87 10.45 -5.02
CA VAL A 173 1.31 11.35 -6.09
C VAL A 173 2.34 10.69 -7.00
N SER A 174 3.28 9.95 -6.42
CA SER A 174 4.31 9.24 -7.19
C SER A 174 4.79 7.98 -6.46
N ILE A 175 5.11 6.96 -7.22
CA ILE A 175 5.81 5.76 -6.76
C ILE A 175 7.18 5.77 -7.43
N THR A 176 8.24 5.89 -6.63
CA THR A 176 9.60 6.03 -7.17
C THR A 176 10.13 4.73 -7.75
N ASN A 177 11.08 4.84 -8.70
CA ASN A 177 11.62 3.69 -9.42
C ASN A 177 12.68 2.90 -8.62
N ASP A 178 13.06 3.36 -7.43
CA ASP A 178 14.06 2.74 -6.60
C ASP A 178 13.51 1.51 -5.84
N TYR A 179 14.40 0.57 -5.56
CA TYR A 179 14.14 -0.60 -4.71
C TYR A 179 12.82 -1.33 -5.01
N GLY A 180 12.55 -1.60 -6.30
CA GLY A 180 11.34 -2.29 -6.70
C GLY A 180 10.07 -1.50 -6.48
N SER A 181 10.14 -0.16 -6.56
CA SER A 181 8.99 0.73 -6.36
C SER A 181 8.36 0.60 -4.96
N SER A 182 9.19 0.49 -3.92
CA SER A 182 8.74 0.25 -2.53
C SER A 182 8.55 1.54 -1.70
N LYS A 183 8.72 2.72 -2.33
CA LYS A 183 8.58 4.04 -1.71
C LYS A 183 7.54 4.88 -2.46
N ILE A 184 6.72 5.59 -1.70
CA ILE A 184 5.65 6.45 -2.21
C ILE A 184 5.91 7.90 -1.80
N ARG A 185 5.65 8.84 -2.71
CA ARG A 185 5.37 10.24 -2.39
C ARG A 185 3.87 10.46 -2.40
N CYS A 186 3.37 11.09 -1.35
CA CYS A 186 1.96 11.39 -1.16
C CYS A 186 1.78 12.81 -0.64
N CYS A 187 0.55 13.30 -0.67
CA CYS A 187 0.21 14.62 -0.15
C CYS A 187 -0.43 14.59 1.24
N GLU A 188 -0.91 13.43 1.69
CA GLU A 188 -1.49 13.27 3.02
C GLU A 188 -1.32 11.83 3.53
N TYR A 189 -1.16 11.66 4.84
CA TYR A 189 -1.30 10.39 5.57
C TYR A 189 -1.62 10.63 7.05
N LEU A 190 -2.22 9.64 7.69
CA LEU A 190 -2.43 9.59 9.13
C LEU A 190 -1.34 8.72 9.78
N VAL A 191 -0.69 9.22 10.82
CA VAL A 191 0.20 8.41 11.67
C VAL A 191 -0.65 7.62 12.66
N LEU A 192 -0.65 6.30 12.57
CA LEU A 192 -1.44 5.44 13.44
C LEU A 192 -0.78 5.28 14.81
N ASP A 193 0.47 4.81 14.82
CA ASP A 193 1.18 4.46 16.05
C ASP A 193 2.70 4.43 15.88
N ASP A 194 3.40 4.26 17.01
CA ASP A 194 4.82 3.95 17.08
C ASP A 194 5.04 2.44 16.94
N TYR A 195 5.58 2.01 15.83
CA TYR A 195 5.85 0.62 15.49
C TYR A 195 7.28 0.18 15.87
N THR A 196 8.06 1.02 16.53
CA THR A 196 9.50 0.79 16.80
C THR A 196 9.76 -0.51 17.55
N ALA A 197 8.99 -0.77 18.60
CA ALA A 197 9.18 -1.97 19.41
C ALA A 197 8.91 -3.25 18.60
N GLU A 198 7.84 -3.26 17.81
CA GLU A 198 7.47 -4.37 16.94
C GLU A 198 8.51 -4.57 15.82
N TYR A 199 8.92 -3.47 15.18
CA TYR A 199 9.97 -3.50 14.17
C TYR A 199 11.25 -4.13 14.71
N ASN A 200 11.72 -3.70 15.88
CA ASN A 200 12.93 -4.22 16.51
C ASN A 200 12.79 -5.70 16.90
N ARG A 201 11.61 -6.13 17.35
CA ARG A 201 11.34 -7.54 17.67
C ARG A 201 11.44 -8.45 16.45
N GLN A 202 10.89 -8.02 15.33
CA GLN A 202 10.92 -8.77 14.07
C GLN A 202 12.30 -8.78 13.40
N HIS A 203 13.14 -7.77 13.69
CA HIS A 203 14.41 -7.56 13.01
C HIS A 203 15.62 -7.63 13.95
N LYS A 204 15.44 -8.04 15.21
CA LYS A 204 16.60 -8.41 16.04
C LYS A 204 17.31 -9.57 15.33
N SER A 205 18.51 -9.30 14.83
CA SER A 205 19.48 -10.35 14.53
C SER A 205 19.63 -11.17 15.81
N ILE A 206 19.50 -12.49 15.71
CA ILE A 206 19.86 -13.40 16.77
C ILE A 206 21.33 -13.13 17.01
N ASP A 207 21.66 -12.49 18.15
CA ASP A 207 23.03 -12.29 18.58
C ASP A 207 23.61 -13.67 18.94
N VAL A 208 24.24 -14.29 17.95
CA VAL A 208 24.90 -15.59 18.12
C VAL A 208 26.25 -15.51 18.85
N THR A 209 26.68 -14.31 19.27
CA THR A 209 27.96 -14.14 19.97
C THR A 209 27.98 -14.79 21.35
N GLY A 210 26.81 -15.17 21.89
CA GLY A 210 26.68 -15.91 23.17
C GLY A 210 26.75 -17.44 23.07
N LEU A 211 26.77 -18.03 21.85
CA LEU A 211 26.74 -19.50 21.68
C LEU A 211 28.14 -20.17 21.57
N TYR A 212 29.20 -19.38 21.63
CA TYR A 212 30.60 -19.87 21.62
C TYR A 212 31.32 -19.48 22.92
N LYS A 213 30.77 -19.86 24.04
CA LYS A 213 31.51 -19.90 25.33
C LYS A 213 31.44 -21.28 25.94
#